data_632e0b4ec2662350b7e2fa1472baf3b6
#
_entry.id   632e0b4ec2662350b7e2fa1472baf3b6
#
_cell.length_a   1.000
_cell.length_b   1.000
_cell.length_c   1.000
_cell.angle_alpha   90.00
_cell.angle_beta   90.00
_cell.angle_gamma   90.00
#
_symmetry.space_group_name_H-M   'P 1'
#
loop_
_entity.id
_entity.type
_entity.pdbx_description
1 polymer ?
#
loop_
_entity_poly.entity_id
_entity_poly.type
_entity_poly.pdbx_seq_one_letter_code
_entity_poly.pdbx_strand_id
1 'polypeptide(L)'
;MDSPIDDYISSHIDAEPENLRRLYRDTHLYQLYPRMCSGHVQGRILTMLTRMIAPVNILELGTFTGYSALCFAEGMPNGSQLWSVEIDDEMEDLIIEHFSQSPRASDMHLVIGDAMEVVPTLPVSQWDMVFIDANKRLYTEYYEMVLPLVRTGGYIIADNTLWDGKVVDPEAHHDSQTIGIMEFNDHVAADARVEKVILPLRDGLTIIRKIL
;
A
#
# COMPACT_ATOMS: atom_id res chain seq x y z
N MET A 1 21.51 8.79 -3.28
CA MET A 1 22.41 8.66 -2.10
C MET A 1 21.51 8.91 -0.92
N ASP A 2 21.47 7.92 -0.03
CA ASP A 2 20.71 8.07 1.20
C ASP A 2 21.35 9.16 2.05
N SER A 3 20.57 9.93 2.76
CA SER A 3 21.09 10.99 3.62
C SER A 3 21.71 10.38 4.90
N PRO A 4 22.62 11.07 5.60
CA PRO A 4 23.14 10.58 6.88
C PRO A 4 22.04 10.26 7.91
N ILE A 5 20.86 10.89 7.78
CA ILE A 5 19.72 10.59 8.64
C ILE A 5 19.05 9.27 8.25
N ASP A 6 19.03 8.92 6.96
CA ASP A 6 18.47 7.63 6.50
C ASP A 6 19.35 6.47 6.96
N ASP A 7 20.68 6.63 6.91
CA ASP A 7 21.63 5.65 7.46
C ASP A 7 21.46 5.49 8.97
N TYR A 8 21.26 6.59 9.69
CA TYR A 8 21.02 6.57 11.13
C TYR A 8 19.72 5.83 11.45
N ILE A 9 18.62 6.17 10.77
CA ILE A 9 17.31 5.49 10.94
C ILE A 9 17.47 3.99 10.68
N SER A 10 18.06 3.62 9.54
CA SER A 10 18.21 2.22 9.15
C SER A 10 19.04 1.40 10.14
N SER A 11 20.01 2.03 10.82
CA SER A 11 20.84 1.38 11.83
C SER A 11 20.17 1.27 13.22
N HIS A 12 18.99 1.93 13.41
CA HIS A 12 18.29 1.99 14.70
C HIS A 12 16.88 1.39 14.65
N ILE A 13 16.51 0.75 13.55
CA ILE A 13 15.25 0.00 13.41
C ILE A 13 15.55 -1.50 13.29
N ASP A 14 14.50 -2.33 13.41
CA ASP A 14 14.63 -3.77 13.21
C ASP A 14 15.20 -4.08 11.82
N ALA A 15 16.09 -5.06 11.75
CA ALA A 15 16.69 -5.48 10.49
C ALA A 15 15.61 -5.94 9.49
N GLU A 16 15.87 -5.65 8.21
CA GLU A 16 15.01 -6.12 7.13
C GLU A 16 15.04 -7.66 7.07
N PRO A 17 13.88 -8.35 7.09
CA PRO A 17 13.82 -9.80 6.91
C PRO A 17 14.47 -10.25 5.59
N GLU A 18 15.07 -11.43 5.60
CA GLU A 18 15.83 -11.95 4.44
C GLU A 18 14.97 -12.07 3.17
N ASN A 19 13.73 -12.51 3.30
CA ASN A 19 12.79 -12.61 2.17
C ASN A 19 12.46 -11.23 1.55
N LEU A 20 12.29 -10.19 2.38
CA LEU A 20 12.08 -8.82 1.91
C LEU A 20 13.33 -8.25 1.25
N ARG A 21 14.51 -8.48 1.85
CA ARG A 21 15.78 -8.06 1.28
C ARG A 21 16.04 -8.73 -0.07
N ARG A 22 15.72 -10.01 -0.21
CA ARG A 22 15.81 -10.74 -1.48
C ARG A 22 14.87 -10.14 -2.51
N LEU A 23 13.59 -9.95 -2.16
CA LEU A 23 12.60 -9.35 -3.06
C LEU A 23 13.01 -7.93 -3.49
N TYR A 24 13.48 -7.09 -2.58
CA TYR A 24 13.99 -5.75 -2.88
C TYR A 24 15.14 -5.81 -3.90
N ARG A 25 16.08 -6.72 -3.70
CA ARG A 25 17.19 -6.93 -4.64
C ARG A 25 16.68 -7.40 -6.01
N ASP A 26 15.79 -8.38 -6.05
CA ASP A 26 15.25 -8.93 -7.30
C ASP A 26 14.46 -7.86 -8.06
N THR A 27 13.68 -7.04 -7.36
CA THR A 27 13.02 -5.86 -7.92
C THR A 27 14.00 -4.92 -8.60
N HIS A 28 15.15 -4.61 -7.96
CA HIS A 28 16.16 -3.70 -8.52
C HIS A 28 16.96 -4.32 -9.66
N LEU A 29 17.01 -5.64 -9.77
CA LEU A 29 17.72 -6.33 -10.86
C LEU A 29 16.85 -6.54 -12.09
N TYR A 30 15.54 -6.73 -11.92
CA TYR A 30 14.67 -7.21 -12.99
C TYR A 30 13.57 -6.23 -13.39
N GLN A 31 13.25 -5.21 -12.55
CA GLN A 31 12.18 -4.28 -12.86
C GLN A 31 12.68 -2.95 -13.43
N LEU A 32 11.92 -2.40 -14.39
CA LEU A 32 12.25 -1.11 -15.04
C LEU A 32 12.14 0.08 -14.08
N TYR A 33 11.21 0.00 -13.12
CA TYR A 33 10.93 1.08 -12.17
C TYR A 33 11.08 0.63 -10.71
N PRO A 34 12.28 0.17 -10.30
CA PRO A 34 12.47 -0.43 -8.97
C PRO A 34 12.19 0.54 -7.81
N ARG A 35 12.20 1.85 -8.07
CA ARG A 35 11.90 2.90 -7.08
C ARG A 35 10.44 2.86 -6.58
N MET A 36 9.53 2.16 -7.29
CA MET A 36 8.16 1.94 -6.83
C MET A 36 8.10 1.02 -5.59
N CYS A 37 9.12 0.20 -5.36
CA CYS A 37 9.18 -0.65 -4.18
C CYS A 37 9.27 0.19 -2.89
N SER A 38 8.47 -0.15 -1.88
CA SER A 38 8.37 0.62 -0.61
C SER A 38 9.70 0.71 0.15
N GLY A 39 10.49 -0.37 0.19
CA GLY A 39 11.78 -0.43 0.88
C GLY A 39 11.68 -0.57 2.40
N HIS A 40 12.85 -0.71 3.05
CA HIS A 40 12.96 -1.17 4.43
C HIS A 40 12.20 -0.31 5.46
N VAL A 41 12.43 1.00 5.50
CA VAL A 41 11.82 1.88 6.51
C VAL A 41 10.29 1.89 6.39
N GLN A 42 9.78 2.09 5.18
CA GLN A 42 8.34 2.07 4.95
C GLN A 42 7.75 0.67 5.23
N GLY A 43 8.44 -0.39 4.83
CA GLY A 43 8.01 -1.76 5.12
C GLY A 43 7.87 -2.01 6.62
N ARG A 44 8.81 -1.54 7.45
CA ARG A 44 8.69 -1.65 8.92
C ARG A 44 7.49 -0.88 9.47
N ILE A 45 7.20 0.30 8.90
CA ILE A 45 6.01 1.08 9.27
C ILE A 45 4.73 0.32 8.90
N LEU A 46 4.64 -0.22 7.67
CA LEU A 46 3.48 -1.02 7.23
C LEU A 46 3.26 -2.24 8.13
N THR A 47 4.34 -2.98 8.47
CA THR A 47 4.27 -4.10 9.41
C THR A 47 3.77 -3.65 10.79
N MET A 48 4.27 -2.52 11.31
CA MET A 48 3.86 -1.98 12.62
C MET A 48 2.40 -1.54 12.62
N LEU A 49 1.97 -0.81 11.58
CA LEU A 49 0.57 -0.40 11.43
C LEU A 49 -0.36 -1.62 11.38
N THR A 50 0.03 -2.65 10.63
CA THR A 50 -0.73 -3.91 10.56
C THR A 50 -0.84 -4.57 11.93
N ARG A 51 0.25 -4.64 12.71
CA ARG A 51 0.21 -5.15 14.09
C ARG A 51 -0.70 -4.33 15.01
N MET A 52 -0.68 -3.00 14.87
CA MET A 52 -1.51 -2.09 15.69
C MET A 52 -2.99 -2.18 15.34
N ILE A 53 -3.32 -2.29 14.05
CA ILE A 53 -4.70 -2.41 13.55
C ILE A 53 -5.23 -3.82 13.84
N ALA A 54 -4.38 -4.84 13.80
CA ALA A 54 -4.71 -6.25 13.96
C ALA A 54 -5.87 -6.69 13.04
N PRO A 55 -5.79 -6.46 11.71
CA PRO A 55 -6.87 -6.71 10.77
C PRO A 55 -7.11 -8.21 10.58
N VAL A 56 -8.37 -8.60 10.35
CA VAL A 56 -8.74 -9.94 9.90
C VAL A 56 -8.69 -10.02 8.37
N ASN A 57 -9.20 -9.01 7.67
CA ASN A 57 -9.20 -8.93 6.22
C ASN A 57 -8.44 -7.69 5.76
N ILE A 58 -7.43 -7.90 4.92
CA ILE A 58 -6.61 -6.86 4.31
C ILE A 58 -6.83 -6.87 2.81
N LEU A 59 -7.04 -5.70 2.22
CA LEU A 59 -7.05 -5.48 0.78
C LEU A 59 -5.88 -4.59 0.38
N GLU A 60 -5.14 -4.97 -0.64
CA GLU A 60 -4.11 -4.16 -1.27
C GLU A 60 -4.47 -3.90 -2.73
N LEU A 61 -4.44 -2.63 -3.14
CA LEU A 61 -4.62 -2.20 -4.53
C LEU A 61 -3.27 -1.71 -5.07
N GLY A 62 -2.69 -2.46 -6.00
CA GLY A 62 -1.34 -2.27 -6.52
C GLY A 62 -0.32 -3.09 -5.71
N THR A 63 -0.01 -4.28 -6.19
CA THR A 63 0.93 -5.21 -5.54
C THR A 63 2.36 -4.97 -6.00
N PHE A 64 2.54 -4.58 -7.27
CA PHE A 64 3.83 -4.49 -7.96
C PHE A 64 4.62 -5.79 -7.82
N THR A 65 5.71 -5.82 -7.02
CA THR A 65 6.50 -7.05 -6.80
C THR A 65 6.14 -7.78 -5.51
N GLY A 66 5.20 -7.24 -4.70
CA GLY A 66 4.68 -7.88 -3.48
C GLY A 66 5.41 -7.48 -2.19
N TYR A 67 6.23 -6.43 -2.19
CA TYR A 67 6.98 -6.03 -1.00
C TYR A 67 6.07 -5.57 0.16
N SER A 68 5.12 -4.69 -0.09
CA SER A 68 4.11 -4.23 0.88
C SER A 68 3.24 -5.38 1.38
N ALA A 69 2.79 -6.25 0.46
CA ALA A 69 2.03 -7.46 0.80
C ALA A 69 2.75 -8.36 1.80
N LEU A 70 4.05 -8.60 1.60
CA LEU A 70 4.86 -9.38 2.55
C LEU A 70 5.03 -8.67 3.89
N CYS A 71 5.08 -7.33 3.92
CA CYS A 71 5.10 -6.56 5.16
C CYS A 71 3.77 -6.69 5.93
N PHE A 72 2.63 -6.67 5.22
CA PHE A 72 1.32 -6.93 5.82
C PHE A 72 1.22 -8.35 6.35
N ALA A 73 1.66 -9.34 5.57
CA ALA A 73 1.68 -10.75 5.95
C ALA A 73 2.50 -11.00 7.23
N GLU A 74 3.64 -10.31 7.39
CA GLU A 74 4.45 -10.36 8.61
C GLU A 74 3.71 -9.76 9.83
N GLY A 75 2.93 -8.71 9.60
CA GLY A 75 2.25 -7.96 10.68
C GLY A 75 0.90 -8.54 11.09
N MET A 76 0.18 -9.21 10.20
CA MET A 76 -1.20 -9.63 10.42
C MET A 76 -1.34 -10.77 11.44
N PRO A 77 -2.43 -10.79 12.25
CA PRO A 77 -2.73 -11.85 13.19
C PRO A 77 -2.90 -13.23 12.53
N ASN A 78 -2.79 -14.30 13.31
CA ASN A 78 -3.11 -15.64 12.81
C ASN A 78 -4.60 -15.74 12.42
N GLY A 79 -4.88 -16.33 11.26
CA GLY A 79 -6.24 -16.46 10.71
C GLY A 79 -6.69 -15.25 9.89
N SER A 80 -5.87 -14.21 9.78
CA SER A 80 -6.14 -13.09 8.86
C SER A 80 -5.89 -13.48 7.42
N GLN A 81 -6.56 -12.78 6.48
CA GLN A 81 -6.42 -12.99 5.04
C GLN A 81 -5.99 -11.69 4.37
N LEU A 82 -5.04 -11.78 3.45
CA LEU A 82 -4.57 -10.69 2.60
C LEU A 82 -4.96 -10.94 1.15
N TRP A 83 -5.62 -9.99 0.54
CA TRP A 83 -5.97 -9.98 -0.88
C TRP A 83 -5.22 -8.84 -1.56
N SER A 84 -4.31 -9.18 -2.46
CA SER A 84 -3.50 -8.23 -3.22
C SER A 84 -3.92 -8.25 -4.68
N VAL A 85 -4.23 -7.06 -5.23
CA VAL A 85 -4.71 -6.90 -6.61
C VAL A 85 -3.60 -6.23 -7.43
N GLU A 86 -3.24 -6.85 -8.56
CA GLU A 86 -2.25 -6.33 -9.50
C GLU A 86 -2.83 -6.32 -10.92
N ILE A 87 -2.64 -5.21 -11.63
CA ILE A 87 -3.14 -5.08 -13.01
C ILE A 87 -2.16 -5.64 -14.05
N ASP A 88 -0.86 -5.64 -13.72
CA ASP A 88 0.21 -6.10 -14.61
C ASP A 88 0.42 -7.61 -14.44
N ASP A 89 -0.04 -8.40 -15.41
CA ASP A 89 0.08 -9.85 -15.40
C ASP A 89 1.54 -10.33 -15.58
N GLU A 90 2.44 -9.49 -16.07
CA GLU A 90 3.86 -9.81 -16.15
C GLU A 90 4.52 -9.94 -14.75
N MET A 91 3.89 -9.39 -13.71
CA MET A 91 4.36 -9.49 -12.32
C MET A 91 3.95 -10.79 -11.63
N GLU A 92 2.98 -11.54 -12.17
CA GLU A 92 2.35 -12.68 -11.49
C GLU A 92 3.37 -13.72 -11.00
N ASP A 93 4.25 -14.18 -11.88
CA ASP A 93 5.23 -15.24 -11.55
C ASP A 93 6.18 -14.79 -10.43
N LEU A 94 6.65 -13.54 -10.47
CA LEU A 94 7.55 -12.99 -9.46
C LEU A 94 6.86 -12.87 -8.10
N ILE A 95 5.63 -12.36 -8.10
CA ILE A 95 4.84 -12.23 -6.86
C ILE A 95 4.58 -13.60 -6.24
N ILE A 96 4.14 -14.57 -7.04
CA ILE A 96 3.86 -15.95 -6.57
C ILE A 96 5.12 -16.60 -6.01
N GLU A 97 6.28 -16.44 -6.68
CA GLU A 97 7.55 -16.98 -6.17
C GLU A 97 7.82 -16.46 -4.76
N HIS A 98 7.73 -15.13 -4.55
CA HIS A 98 8.04 -14.53 -3.25
C HIS A 98 6.96 -14.81 -2.19
N PHE A 99 5.68 -14.82 -2.57
CA PHE A 99 4.58 -15.17 -1.65
C PHE A 99 4.71 -16.61 -1.15
N SER A 100 5.09 -17.55 -2.03
CA SER A 100 5.25 -18.97 -1.68
C SER A 100 6.31 -19.22 -0.60
N GLN A 101 7.26 -18.32 -0.45
CA GLN A 101 8.34 -18.39 0.55
C GLN A 101 7.93 -17.76 1.90
N SER A 102 6.78 -17.10 1.97
CA SER A 102 6.26 -16.55 3.21
C SER A 102 5.72 -17.65 4.13
N PRO A 103 5.97 -17.58 5.45
CA PRO A 103 5.28 -18.43 6.42
C PRO A 103 3.74 -18.28 6.41
N ARG A 104 3.26 -17.21 5.76
CA ARG A 104 1.84 -16.87 5.63
C ARG A 104 1.30 -17.08 4.21
N ALA A 105 2.02 -17.84 3.36
CA ALA A 105 1.64 -18.05 1.95
C ALA A 105 0.19 -18.53 1.77
N SER A 106 -0.31 -19.38 2.67
CA SER A 106 -1.70 -19.88 2.62
C SER A 106 -2.77 -18.83 2.89
N ASP A 107 -2.38 -17.69 3.46
CA ASP A 107 -3.27 -16.60 3.87
C ASP A 107 -3.16 -15.38 2.93
N MET A 108 -2.36 -15.50 1.87
CA MET A 108 -2.09 -14.46 0.88
C MET A 108 -2.70 -14.85 -0.47
N HIS A 109 -3.53 -13.98 -1.02
CA HIS A 109 -4.26 -14.21 -2.29
C HIS A 109 -3.88 -13.12 -3.28
N LEU A 110 -3.23 -13.51 -4.37
CA LEU A 110 -2.98 -12.63 -5.51
C LEU A 110 -4.15 -12.71 -6.48
N VAL A 111 -4.61 -11.57 -6.96
CA VAL A 111 -5.64 -11.47 -8.00
C VAL A 111 -5.12 -10.55 -9.10
N ILE A 112 -4.96 -11.09 -10.30
CA ILE A 112 -4.56 -10.31 -11.47
C ILE A 112 -5.81 -9.70 -12.13
N GLY A 113 -5.81 -8.38 -12.31
CA GLY A 113 -6.89 -7.65 -12.98
C GLY A 113 -7.05 -6.19 -12.52
N ASP A 114 -7.97 -5.49 -13.15
CA ASP A 114 -8.31 -4.12 -12.75
C ASP A 114 -9.04 -4.11 -11.40
N ALA A 115 -8.52 -3.33 -10.46
CA ALA A 115 -9.07 -3.25 -9.11
C ALA A 115 -10.55 -2.85 -9.09
N MET A 116 -10.98 -1.95 -10.00
CA MET A 116 -12.39 -1.53 -10.10
C MET A 116 -13.31 -2.67 -10.52
N GLU A 117 -12.79 -3.63 -11.27
CA GLU A 117 -13.56 -4.80 -11.73
C GLU A 117 -13.50 -5.97 -10.76
N VAL A 118 -12.31 -6.25 -10.19
CA VAL A 118 -12.12 -7.47 -9.40
C VAL A 118 -12.53 -7.33 -7.94
N VAL A 119 -12.33 -6.17 -7.31
CA VAL A 119 -12.66 -5.98 -5.87
C VAL A 119 -14.12 -6.30 -5.54
N PRO A 120 -15.12 -5.88 -6.35
CA PRO A 120 -16.52 -6.24 -6.09
C PRO A 120 -16.82 -7.75 -6.17
N THR A 121 -15.94 -8.55 -6.77
CA THR A 121 -16.13 -10.00 -6.95
C THR A 121 -15.43 -10.83 -5.87
N LEU A 122 -14.60 -10.22 -5.05
CA LEU A 122 -13.86 -10.92 -4.00
C LEU A 122 -14.82 -11.51 -2.94
N PRO A 123 -14.50 -12.68 -2.39
CA PRO A 123 -15.37 -13.37 -1.43
C PRO A 123 -15.27 -12.77 -0.01
N VAL A 124 -15.07 -11.46 0.09
CA VAL A 124 -14.91 -10.72 1.35
C VAL A 124 -15.92 -9.58 1.36
N SER A 125 -16.81 -9.61 2.34
CA SER A 125 -17.87 -8.60 2.47
C SER A 125 -17.46 -7.34 3.22
N GLN A 126 -16.36 -7.41 4.00
CA GLN A 126 -15.92 -6.30 4.82
C GLN A 126 -14.41 -6.35 5.06
N TRP A 127 -13.77 -5.20 4.92
CA TRP A 127 -12.33 -5.01 5.13
C TRP A 127 -12.04 -4.30 6.45
N ASP A 128 -10.97 -4.73 7.14
CA ASP A 128 -10.44 -4.05 8.33
C ASP A 128 -9.38 -3.03 7.96
N MET A 129 -8.60 -3.34 6.94
CA MET A 129 -7.53 -2.51 6.42
C MET A 129 -7.48 -2.58 4.90
N VAL A 130 -7.39 -1.42 4.24
CA VAL A 130 -7.17 -1.31 2.80
C VAL A 130 -5.90 -0.50 2.58
N PHE A 131 -5.03 -0.96 1.68
CA PHE A 131 -3.86 -0.22 1.22
C PHE A 131 -4.07 0.17 -0.24
N ILE A 132 -3.88 1.46 -0.57
CA ILE A 132 -4.03 2.00 -1.93
C ILE A 132 -2.67 2.49 -2.41
N ASP A 133 -2.09 1.78 -3.36
CA ASP A 133 -0.84 2.14 -4.07
C ASP A 133 -0.90 1.74 -5.55
N ALA A 134 -1.99 2.09 -6.21
CA ALA A 134 -2.24 1.77 -7.62
C ALA A 134 -2.15 3.02 -8.52
N ASN A 135 -2.98 3.09 -9.57
CA ASN A 135 -3.01 4.21 -10.51
C ASN A 135 -3.46 5.51 -9.84
N LYS A 136 -2.54 6.49 -9.75
CA LYS A 136 -2.76 7.76 -9.02
C LYS A 136 -3.93 8.61 -9.56
N ARG A 137 -4.32 8.42 -10.84
CA ARG A 137 -5.47 9.10 -11.45
C ARG A 137 -6.81 8.61 -10.93
N LEU A 138 -6.85 7.42 -10.31
CA LEU A 138 -8.06 6.75 -9.86
C LEU A 138 -8.15 6.66 -8.32
N TYR A 139 -7.35 7.44 -7.58
CA TYR A 139 -7.29 7.36 -6.13
C TYR A 139 -8.63 7.71 -5.47
N THR A 140 -9.33 8.70 -6.01
CA THR A 140 -10.68 9.07 -5.51
C THR A 140 -11.68 7.95 -5.76
N GLU A 141 -11.65 7.34 -6.96
CA GLU A 141 -12.52 6.23 -7.33
C GLU A 141 -12.24 4.99 -6.48
N TYR A 142 -10.97 4.65 -6.25
CA TYR A 142 -10.59 3.55 -5.36
C TYR A 142 -11.10 3.81 -3.93
N TYR A 143 -10.90 5.02 -3.42
CA TYR A 143 -11.38 5.40 -2.10
C TYR A 143 -12.90 5.24 -1.97
N GLU A 144 -13.67 5.79 -2.89
CA GLU A 144 -15.14 5.70 -2.85
C GLU A 144 -15.64 4.27 -3.07
N MET A 145 -14.92 3.45 -3.84
CA MET A 145 -15.23 2.03 -4.00
C MET A 145 -15.03 1.25 -2.69
N VAL A 146 -13.92 1.47 -1.99
CA VAL A 146 -13.58 0.66 -0.82
C VAL A 146 -14.18 1.18 0.48
N LEU A 147 -14.41 2.49 0.63
CA LEU A 147 -14.92 3.07 1.88
C LEU A 147 -16.24 2.43 2.38
N PRO A 148 -17.25 2.13 1.54
CA PRO A 148 -18.44 1.40 1.98
C PRO A 148 -18.14 0.02 2.52
N LEU A 149 -17.11 -0.64 1.99
CA LEU A 149 -16.70 -2.01 2.32
C LEU A 149 -15.76 -2.08 3.55
N VAL A 150 -15.17 -0.96 3.96
CA VAL A 150 -14.38 -0.89 5.20
C VAL A 150 -15.32 -0.82 6.39
N ARG A 151 -15.05 -1.61 7.45
CA ARG A 151 -15.86 -1.54 8.68
C ARG A 151 -15.69 -0.20 9.39
N THR A 152 -16.66 0.19 10.19
CA THR A 152 -16.50 1.32 11.12
C THR A 152 -15.32 1.03 12.08
N GLY A 153 -14.42 2.00 12.23
CA GLY A 153 -13.16 1.85 12.97
C GLY A 153 -12.04 1.17 12.17
N GLY A 154 -12.30 0.71 10.92
CA GLY A 154 -11.28 0.19 10.01
C GLY A 154 -10.48 1.32 9.34
N TYR A 155 -9.44 0.94 8.60
CA TYR A 155 -8.46 1.87 8.08
C TYR A 155 -8.29 1.73 6.56
N ILE A 156 -8.10 2.88 5.91
CA ILE A 156 -7.56 2.99 4.55
C ILE A 156 -6.21 3.69 4.67
N ILE A 157 -5.18 3.14 4.07
CA ILE A 157 -3.83 3.70 4.02
C ILE A 157 -3.50 3.94 2.56
N ALA A 158 -3.23 5.20 2.17
CA ALA A 158 -2.91 5.57 0.80
C ALA A 158 -1.46 6.05 0.70
N ASP A 159 -0.70 5.46 -0.21
CA ASP A 159 0.70 5.81 -0.46
C ASP A 159 0.85 6.95 -1.49
N ASN A 160 1.99 7.60 -1.50
CA ASN A 160 2.41 8.66 -2.43
C ASN A 160 1.48 9.90 -2.45
N THR A 161 0.84 10.21 -1.35
CA THR A 161 -0.15 11.31 -1.28
C THR A 161 0.46 12.71 -1.26
N LEU A 162 1.80 12.83 -1.12
CA LEU A 162 2.56 14.07 -1.33
C LEU A 162 3.24 14.12 -2.69
N TRP A 163 3.32 13.00 -3.39
CA TRP A 163 3.74 12.86 -4.79
C TRP A 163 5.02 13.62 -5.12
N ASP A 164 6.12 13.32 -4.40
CA ASP A 164 7.44 13.95 -4.56
C ASP A 164 7.39 15.50 -4.42
N GLY A 165 6.46 16.00 -3.57
CA GLY A 165 6.24 17.42 -3.37
C GLY A 165 5.44 18.13 -4.48
N LYS A 166 5.06 17.43 -5.55
CA LYS A 166 4.34 18.01 -6.70
C LYS A 166 2.98 18.59 -6.33
N VAL A 167 2.34 18.10 -5.26
CA VAL A 167 1.05 18.62 -4.78
C VAL A 167 1.10 20.10 -4.38
N VAL A 168 2.29 20.64 -4.10
CA VAL A 168 2.51 22.06 -3.77
C VAL A 168 3.30 22.81 -4.83
N ASP A 169 3.65 22.16 -5.94
CA ASP A 169 4.37 22.77 -7.06
C ASP A 169 3.40 23.13 -8.21
N PRO A 170 3.10 24.42 -8.42
CA PRO A 170 2.16 24.82 -9.48
C PRO A 170 2.57 24.38 -10.89
N GLU A 171 3.86 24.22 -11.16
CA GLU A 171 4.35 23.76 -12.46
C GLU A 171 4.02 22.29 -12.74
N ALA A 172 3.74 21.51 -11.70
CA ALA A 172 3.34 20.09 -11.82
C ALA A 172 1.82 19.89 -11.92
N HIS A 173 1.00 20.92 -11.73
CA HIS A 173 -0.46 20.80 -11.66
C HIS A 173 -1.16 20.54 -13.02
N HIS A 174 -0.41 20.35 -14.10
CA HIS A 174 -0.92 19.87 -15.38
C HIS A 174 -0.69 18.36 -15.62
N ASP A 175 0.10 17.70 -14.77
CA ASP A 175 0.29 16.25 -14.82
C ASP A 175 -0.93 15.52 -14.23
N SER A 176 -1.50 14.59 -15.00
CA SER A 176 -2.74 13.92 -14.65
C SER A 176 -2.65 13.04 -13.36
N GLN A 177 -1.46 12.55 -13.02
CA GLN A 177 -1.27 11.81 -11.77
C GLN A 177 -1.22 12.77 -10.58
N THR A 178 -0.54 13.91 -10.73
CA THR A 178 -0.52 14.98 -9.72
C THR A 178 -1.93 15.50 -9.45
N ILE A 179 -2.71 15.75 -10.51
CA ILE A 179 -4.11 16.19 -10.41
C ILE A 179 -4.92 15.15 -9.62
N GLY A 180 -4.82 13.87 -9.98
CA GLY A 180 -5.58 12.80 -9.29
C GLY A 180 -5.24 12.71 -7.79
N ILE A 181 -3.96 12.86 -7.42
CA ILE A 181 -3.55 12.87 -5.99
C ILE A 181 -4.10 14.12 -5.27
N MET A 182 -4.07 15.30 -5.91
CA MET A 182 -4.61 16.51 -5.31
C MET A 182 -6.13 16.40 -5.11
N GLU A 183 -6.86 15.93 -6.12
CA GLU A 183 -8.30 15.68 -6.02
C GLU A 183 -8.65 14.69 -4.92
N PHE A 184 -7.89 13.59 -4.81
CA PHE A 184 -8.03 12.63 -3.71
C PHE A 184 -7.78 13.28 -2.34
N ASN A 185 -6.70 14.03 -2.19
CA ASN A 185 -6.37 14.70 -0.93
C ASN A 185 -7.46 15.68 -0.50
N ASP A 186 -7.96 16.50 -1.44
CA ASP A 186 -9.04 17.46 -1.18
C ASP A 186 -10.36 16.75 -0.84
N HIS A 187 -10.67 15.69 -1.57
CA HIS A 187 -11.85 14.87 -1.35
C HIS A 187 -11.85 14.25 0.07
N VAL A 188 -10.76 13.58 0.44
CA VAL A 188 -10.59 12.98 1.77
C VAL A 188 -10.58 14.06 2.86
N ALA A 189 -9.94 15.22 2.62
CA ALA A 189 -9.90 16.31 3.59
C ALA A 189 -11.32 16.83 3.93
N ALA A 190 -12.21 16.87 2.94
CA ALA A 190 -13.60 17.33 3.11
C ALA A 190 -14.53 16.24 3.67
N ASP A 191 -14.13 14.97 3.69
CA ASP A 191 -15.00 13.85 4.05
C ASP A 191 -15.20 13.76 5.58
N ALA A 192 -16.45 13.91 6.01
CA ALA A 192 -16.84 13.81 7.42
C ALA A 192 -17.06 12.35 7.90
N ARG A 193 -17.01 11.37 7.00
CA ARG A 193 -17.13 9.94 7.34
C ARG A 193 -15.86 9.35 7.96
N VAL A 194 -14.75 10.11 7.92
CA VAL A 194 -13.42 9.63 8.28
C VAL A 194 -12.60 10.64 9.10
N GLU A 195 -11.71 10.11 9.92
CA GLU A 195 -10.55 10.81 10.48
C GLU A 195 -9.32 10.54 9.61
N LYS A 196 -8.43 11.50 9.45
CA LYS A 196 -7.28 11.38 8.53
C LYS A 196 -6.07 12.15 9.01
N VAL A 197 -4.88 11.65 8.63
CA VAL A 197 -3.59 12.31 8.81
C VAL A 197 -2.66 11.95 7.66
N ILE A 198 -1.87 12.90 7.18
CA ILE A 198 -0.79 12.66 6.22
C ILE A 198 0.53 12.62 6.99
N LEU A 199 1.26 11.52 6.87
CA LEU A 199 2.62 11.37 7.37
C LEU A 199 3.60 11.77 6.27
N PRO A 200 4.58 12.66 6.52
CA PRO A 200 5.61 13.04 5.56
C PRO A 200 6.71 11.95 5.48
N LEU A 201 6.30 10.74 5.14
CA LEU A 201 7.15 9.58 4.94
C LEU A 201 7.33 9.36 3.45
N ARG A 202 8.56 9.43 2.94
CA ARG A 202 8.85 9.36 1.50
C ARG A 202 7.91 10.30 0.71
N ASP A 203 7.09 9.74 -0.18
CA ASP A 203 6.13 10.50 -1.02
C ASP A 203 4.78 10.76 -0.33
N GLY A 204 4.72 10.62 1.00
CA GLY A 204 3.53 10.83 1.81
C GLY A 204 2.69 9.58 1.99
N LEU A 205 2.33 9.28 3.24
CA LEU A 205 1.46 8.18 3.61
C LEU A 205 0.24 8.75 4.34
N THR A 206 -0.95 8.65 3.72
CA THR A 206 -2.20 9.09 4.36
C THR A 206 -2.86 7.93 5.09
N ILE A 207 -3.09 8.11 6.39
CA ILE A 207 -3.83 7.17 7.22
C ILE A 207 -5.25 7.73 7.41
N ILE A 208 -6.24 6.96 7.02
CA ILE A 208 -7.66 7.30 7.05
C ILE A 208 -8.38 6.26 7.89
N ARG A 209 -9.15 6.70 8.89
CA ARG A 209 -9.96 5.83 9.74
C ARG A 209 -11.44 6.10 9.51
N LYS A 210 -12.22 5.09 9.16
CA LYS A 210 -13.68 5.21 9.02
C LYS A 210 -14.35 5.37 10.39
N ILE A 211 -15.20 6.39 10.54
CA ILE A 211 -15.93 6.68 11.80
C ILE A 211 -17.44 6.54 11.67
N LEU A 212 -17.98 6.58 10.44
CA LEU A 212 -19.41 6.43 10.15
C LEU A 212 -19.69 5.28 9.18
#